data_c36f23613e5178bb81120c06b00443c2
#
_entry.id   c36f23613e5178bb81120c06b00443c2
#
_cell.length_a   1.000
_cell.length_b   1.000
_cell.length_c   1.000
_cell.angle_alpha   90.00
_cell.angle_beta   90.00
_cell.angle_gamma   90.00
#
_symmetry.space_group_name_H-M   'P 1'
#
loop_
_entity.id
_entity.type
_entity.pdbx_description
1 polymer ?
#
loop_
_entity_poly.entity_id
_entity_poly.type
_entity_poly.pdbx_seq_one_letter_code
_entity_poly.pdbx_strand_id
1 'polypeptide(L)'
;SKAVGPYAKLGKEKGAELTANLAVLYSYRIACQGLYAYDSANFPGYDGIKGATVFNGPPRGAALTNARDLVRIVTGLEEKKDYTAVQVNWGQAVKTIQDGSADAMVLPMSFPDARMQAALSSGDMTIFSMPTEAFNGDTFQKFTKRPGTVAVTLPISDMGWGAGVTIKSEDDQFRCPGTVGGEIVNKSMDFDTAKGLTAAFLDGLDSVYKVKAPF
;
A
#
# COMPACT_ATOMS: atom_id res chain seq x y z
N SER A 1 3.42 6.86 -15.44
CA SER A 1 3.07 6.88 -14.03
C SER A 1 1.91 5.92 -13.76
N LYS A 2 1.79 5.39 -12.54
CA LYS A 2 0.67 4.49 -12.16
C LYS A 2 -0.69 5.20 -12.23
N ALA A 3 -0.74 6.52 -12.02
CA ALA A 3 -1.95 7.32 -12.18
C ALA A 3 -2.43 7.37 -13.65
N VAL A 4 -1.53 7.18 -14.58
CA VAL A 4 -1.81 7.10 -16.03
C VAL A 4 -1.90 5.64 -16.51
N GLY A 5 -1.76 4.67 -15.60
CA GLY A 5 -1.84 3.23 -15.93
C GLY A 5 -3.10 2.83 -16.72
N PRO A 6 -4.30 3.36 -16.41
CA PRO A 6 -5.47 3.14 -17.26
C PRO A 6 -5.30 3.65 -18.69
N TYR A 7 -4.54 4.71 -18.88
CA TYR A 7 -4.28 5.31 -20.19
C TYR A 7 -3.16 4.62 -20.96
N ALA A 8 -2.30 3.86 -20.30
CA ALA A 8 -1.28 3.04 -20.96
C ALA A 8 -1.89 2.00 -21.91
N LYS A 9 -3.15 1.57 -21.66
CA LYS A 9 -3.91 0.69 -22.54
C LYS A 9 -4.43 1.36 -23.81
N LEU A 10 -4.40 2.69 -23.87
CA LEU A 10 -4.88 3.46 -25.02
C LEU A 10 -3.82 3.59 -26.13
N GLY A 11 -2.68 2.95 -25.97
CA GLY A 11 -1.52 3.11 -26.83
C GLY A 11 -0.64 4.29 -26.42
N LYS A 12 0.62 4.22 -26.85
CA LYS A 12 1.67 5.16 -26.42
C LYS A 12 1.38 6.61 -26.82
N GLU A 13 0.85 6.82 -28.02
CA GLU A 13 0.55 8.17 -28.55
C GLU A 13 -0.61 8.82 -27.78
N LYS A 14 -1.74 8.12 -27.63
CA LYS A 14 -2.91 8.65 -26.93
C LYS A 14 -2.66 8.82 -25.45
N GLY A 15 -1.85 7.95 -24.84
CA GLY A 15 -1.39 8.11 -23.47
C GLY A 15 -0.51 9.35 -23.30
N ALA A 16 0.38 9.63 -24.25
CA ALA A 16 1.23 10.83 -24.26
C ALA A 16 0.39 12.11 -24.46
N GLU A 17 -0.58 12.10 -25.38
CA GLU A 17 -1.50 13.21 -25.62
C GLU A 17 -2.30 13.57 -24.37
N LEU A 18 -2.92 12.57 -23.71
CA LEU A 18 -3.69 12.78 -22.49
C LEU A 18 -2.84 13.29 -21.33
N THR A 19 -1.57 12.89 -21.26
CA THR A 19 -0.67 13.32 -20.20
C THR A 19 0.07 14.62 -20.49
N ALA A 20 0.10 15.05 -21.75
CA ALA A 20 0.77 16.29 -22.16
C ALA A 20 0.23 17.53 -21.44
N ASN A 21 -1.06 17.52 -21.10
CA ASN A 21 -1.75 18.61 -20.45
C ASN A 21 -1.85 18.44 -18.92
N LEU A 22 -1.19 17.43 -18.34
CA LEU A 22 -1.21 17.19 -16.90
C LEU A 22 0.08 17.69 -16.23
N ALA A 23 -0.06 18.27 -15.05
CA ALA A 23 1.01 18.64 -14.15
C ALA A 23 0.74 18.09 -12.76
N VAL A 24 1.79 17.89 -11.98
CA VAL A 24 1.70 17.52 -10.56
C VAL A 24 1.92 18.80 -9.74
N LEU A 25 1.01 19.14 -8.85
CA LEU A 25 1.17 20.26 -7.93
C LEU A 25 2.11 19.88 -6.78
N TYR A 26 1.82 18.76 -6.13
CA TYR A 26 2.63 18.21 -5.05
C TYR A 26 2.45 16.70 -4.99
N SER A 27 3.37 16.05 -4.29
CA SER A 27 3.34 14.61 -4.08
C SER A 27 3.44 14.28 -2.59
N TYR A 28 2.85 13.14 -2.21
CA TYR A 28 2.86 12.64 -0.84
C TYR A 28 2.91 11.10 -0.85
N ARG A 29 3.35 10.51 0.26
CA ARG A 29 3.22 9.07 0.45
C ARG A 29 1.76 8.74 0.75
N ILE A 30 1.22 7.71 0.09
CA ILE A 30 -0.19 7.30 0.30
C ILE A 30 -0.26 6.16 1.32
N ALA A 31 0.56 5.13 1.15
CA ALA A 31 0.47 3.91 1.96
C ALA A 31 1.73 3.06 1.82
N CYS A 32 1.96 2.20 2.80
CA CYS A 32 2.78 1.00 2.69
C CYS A 32 1.93 -0.17 2.19
N GLN A 33 2.48 -1.03 1.35
CA GLN A 33 1.86 -2.33 1.09
C GLN A 33 2.41 -3.32 2.11
N GLY A 34 1.55 -3.98 2.87
CA GLY A 34 1.96 -4.90 3.92
C GLY A 34 1.16 -6.19 3.95
N LEU A 35 1.75 -7.20 4.57
CA LEU A 35 1.13 -8.48 4.89
C LEU A 35 0.69 -8.46 6.35
N TYR A 36 -0.53 -8.89 6.63
CA TYR A 36 -1.03 -9.10 7.99
C TYR A 36 -2.06 -10.22 8.06
N ALA A 37 -2.23 -10.79 9.23
CA ALA A 37 -3.15 -11.88 9.49
C ALA A 37 -3.67 -11.80 10.92
N TYR A 38 -4.82 -12.46 11.20
CA TYR A 38 -5.25 -12.68 12.57
C TYR A 38 -4.30 -13.63 13.29
N ASP A 39 -4.06 -13.39 14.57
CA ASP A 39 -3.22 -14.24 15.40
C ASP A 39 -3.81 -15.65 15.55
N SER A 40 -5.16 -15.76 15.55
CA SER A 40 -5.88 -17.03 15.57
C SER A 40 -5.62 -17.91 14.34
N ALA A 41 -5.21 -17.33 13.22
CA ALA A 41 -4.84 -18.08 12.02
C ALA A 41 -3.45 -18.75 12.12
N ASN A 42 -2.64 -18.37 13.12
CA ASN A 42 -1.25 -18.83 13.27
C ASN A 42 -0.45 -18.71 11.97
N PHE A 43 -0.71 -17.65 11.21
CA PHE A 43 -0.10 -17.47 9.88
C PHE A 43 1.40 -17.18 10.02
N PRO A 44 2.28 -17.93 9.33
CA PRO A 44 3.72 -17.83 9.56
C PRO A 44 4.38 -16.65 8.84
N GLY A 45 3.61 -15.74 8.25
CA GLY A 45 4.12 -14.61 7.47
C GLY A 45 4.31 -14.98 5.99
N TYR A 46 5.34 -14.43 5.37
CA TYR A 46 5.56 -14.64 3.94
C TYR A 46 5.75 -16.11 3.55
N ASP A 47 6.29 -16.93 4.44
CA ASP A 47 6.47 -18.37 4.22
C ASP A 47 5.14 -19.13 4.13
N GLY A 48 4.08 -18.58 4.71
CA GLY A 48 2.75 -19.17 4.69
C GLY A 48 1.92 -18.88 3.44
N ILE A 49 2.41 -18.05 2.52
CA ILE A 49 1.61 -17.63 1.36
C ILE A 49 1.37 -18.78 0.37
N LYS A 50 2.31 -19.74 0.26
CA LYS A 50 2.13 -20.86 -0.64
C LYS A 50 0.95 -21.74 -0.23
N GLY A 51 -0.02 -21.89 -1.14
CA GLY A 51 -1.26 -22.64 -0.91
C GLY A 51 -2.35 -21.87 -0.13
N ALA A 52 -2.03 -20.69 0.42
CA ALA A 52 -2.99 -19.90 1.19
C ALA A 52 -4.00 -19.17 0.32
N THR A 53 -5.07 -18.71 0.96
CA THR A 53 -6.03 -17.75 0.42
C THR A 53 -5.68 -16.36 0.94
N VAL A 54 -5.33 -15.44 0.02
CA VAL A 54 -4.88 -14.10 0.37
C VAL A 54 -5.89 -13.05 -0.12
N PHE A 55 -6.36 -12.19 0.79
CA PHE A 55 -7.13 -11.01 0.37
C PHE A 55 -6.15 -9.90 -0.08
N ASN A 56 -6.20 -9.52 -1.36
CA ASN A 56 -5.30 -8.56 -1.96
C ASN A 56 -5.98 -7.31 -2.54
N GLY A 57 -7.16 -6.98 -2.00
CA GLY A 57 -7.88 -5.75 -2.32
C GLY A 57 -8.86 -5.88 -3.49
N PRO A 58 -9.24 -4.77 -4.11
CA PRO A 58 -10.20 -4.76 -5.21
C PRO A 58 -9.69 -5.49 -6.45
N PRO A 59 -10.60 -5.99 -7.34
CA PRO A 59 -10.21 -6.77 -8.51
C PRO A 59 -9.46 -5.98 -9.59
N ARG A 60 -9.21 -4.68 -9.35
CA ARG A 60 -8.50 -3.79 -10.27
C ARG A 60 -7.74 -2.72 -9.50
N GLY A 61 -6.74 -2.12 -10.16
CA GLY A 61 -6.05 -0.93 -9.67
C GLY A 61 -4.69 -1.19 -9.03
N ALA A 62 -4.16 -0.14 -8.43
CA ALA A 62 -2.80 -0.13 -7.89
C ALA A 62 -2.64 -1.05 -6.67
N ALA A 63 -3.66 -1.15 -5.81
CA ALA A 63 -3.62 -2.00 -4.62
C ALA A 63 -3.34 -3.47 -5.00
N LEU A 64 -4.13 -4.01 -5.94
CA LEU A 64 -3.94 -5.39 -6.43
C LEU A 64 -2.56 -5.59 -7.07
N THR A 65 -2.13 -4.64 -7.92
CA THR A 65 -0.81 -4.74 -8.56
C THR A 65 0.31 -4.74 -7.54
N ASN A 66 0.22 -3.85 -6.54
CA ASN A 66 1.24 -3.76 -5.48
C ASN A 66 1.24 -4.98 -4.57
N ALA A 67 0.06 -5.55 -4.26
CA ALA A 67 -0.03 -6.79 -3.48
C ALA A 67 0.67 -7.95 -4.19
N ARG A 68 0.39 -8.15 -5.48
CA ARG A 68 1.05 -9.17 -6.31
C ARG A 68 2.55 -8.93 -6.43
N ASP A 69 2.95 -7.68 -6.61
CA ASP A 69 4.38 -7.32 -6.68
C ASP A 69 5.08 -7.61 -5.35
N LEU A 70 4.48 -7.27 -4.20
CA LEU A 70 5.05 -7.56 -2.88
C LEU A 70 5.24 -9.07 -2.67
N VAL A 71 4.19 -9.85 -2.87
CA VAL A 71 4.28 -11.32 -2.73
C VAL A 71 5.38 -11.88 -3.63
N ARG A 72 5.38 -11.52 -4.91
CA ARG A 72 6.38 -12.01 -5.86
C ARG A 72 7.80 -11.58 -5.51
N ILE A 73 8.00 -10.36 -5.03
CA ILE A 73 9.33 -9.85 -4.66
C ILE A 73 9.89 -10.61 -3.46
N VAL A 74 9.06 -10.87 -2.46
CA VAL A 74 9.50 -11.51 -1.22
C VAL A 74 9.63 -13.03 -1.37
N THR A 75 8.67 -13.66 -2.06
CA THR A 75 8.53 -15.13 -2.05
C THR A 75 8.78 -15.78 -3.41
N GLY A 76 8.78 -15.01 -4.49
CA GLY A 76 8.78 -15.56 -5.85
C GLY A 76 7.44 -16.16 -6.30
N LEU A 77 6.41 -16.20 -5.45
CA LEU A 77 5.13 -16.85 -5.72
C LEU A 77 4.21 -15.99 -6.59
N GLU A 78 3.36 -16.67 -7.35
CA GLU A 78 2.41 -16.06 -8.29
C GLU A 78 0.97 -16.45 -7.96
N GLU A 79 0.07 -15.44 -7.97
CA GLU A 79 -1.37 -15.66 -7.81
C GLU A 79 -1.92 -16.61 -8.87
N LYS A 80 -2.87 -17.46 -8.47
CA LYS A 80 -3.52 -18.52 -9.28
C LYS A 80 -2.63 -19.74 -9.59
N LYS A 81 -1.35 -19.66 -9.35
CA LYS A 81 -0.40 -20.77 -9.52
C LYS A 81 0.01 -21.32 -8.16
N ASP A 82 0.45 -20.45 -7.29
CA ASP A 82 1.05 -20.82 -6.02
C ASP A 82 0.16 -20.51 -4.82
N TYR A 83 -0.79 -19.55 -4.96
CA TYR A 83 -1.77 -19.17 -3.95
C TYR A 83 -3.07 -18.69 -4.58
N THR A 84 -4.15 -18.71 -3.80
CA THR A 84 -5.48 -18.20 -4.20
C THR A 84 -5.66 -16.76 -3.70
N ALA A 85 -6.36 -15.92 -4.47
CA ALA A 85 -6.66 -14.56 -4.05
C ALA A 85 -8.16 -14.30 -3.96
N VAL A 86 -8.57 -13.65 -2.86
CA VAL A 86 -9.86 -13.01 -2.72
C VAL A 86 -9.74 -11.54 -3.13
N GLN A 87 -10.69 -11.06 -3.91
CA GLN A 87 -10.71 -9.68 -4.41
C GLN A 87 -12.12 -9.12 -4.27
N VAL A 88 -12.28 -8.13 -3.42
CA VAL A 88 -13.56 -7.43 -3.20
C VAL A 88 -13.37 -5.92 -3.22
N ASN A 89 -14.43 -5.18 -3.49
CA ASN A 89 -14.39 -3.72 -3.43
C ASN A 89 -14.14 -3.22 -2.01
N TRP A 90 -13.56 -2.03 -1.89
CA TRP A 90 -13.18 -1.44 -0.59
C TRP A 90 -14.34 -1.38 0.43
N GLY A 91 -15.57 -1.16 -0.02
CA GLY A 91 -16.74 -1.18 0.87
C GLY A 91 -17.03 -2.52 1.55
N GLN A 92 -16.44 -3.61 1.05
CA GLN A 92 -16.57 -4.96 1.62
C GLN A 92 -15.30 -5.41 2.35
N ALA A 93 -14.22 -4.62 2.32
CA ALA A 93 -12.92 -5.02 2.80
C ALA A 93 -12.92 -5.42 4.29
N VAL A 94 -13.53 -4.59 5.15
CA VAL A 94 -13.59 -4.88 6.60
C VAL A 94 -14.32 -6.20 6.86
N LYS A 95 -15.46 -6.42 6.20
CA LYS A 95 -16.21 -7.68 6.32
C LYS A 95 -15.36 -8.89 5.89
N THR A 96 -14.67 -8.77 4.74
CA THR A 96 -13.80 -9.84 4.22
C THR A 96 -12.62 -10.14 5.16
N ILE A 97 -12.10 -9.12 5.83
CA ILE A 97 -11.07 -9.31 6.85
C ILE A 97 -11.66 -10.03 8.08
N GLN A 98 -12.87 -9.65 8.50
CA GLN A 98 -13.50 -10.16 9.71
C GLN A 98 -14.09 -11.57 9.59
N ASP A 99 -14.57 -11.95 8.39
CA ASP A 99 -15.28 -13.23 8.19
C ASP A 99 -14.35 -14.45 7.99
N GLY A 100 -13.03 -14.21 7.97
CA GLY A 100 -12.05 -15.27 7.84
C GLY A 100 -12.04 -15.95 6.46
N SER A 101 -12.59 -15.29 5.43
CA SER A 101 -12.58 -15.81 4.05
C SER A 101 -11.19 -15.81 3.41
N ALA A 102 -10.19 -15.26 4.10
CA ALA A 102 -8.79 -15.26 3.71
C ALA A 102 -7.90 -15.58 4.91
N ASP A 103 -6.85 -16.36 4.68
CA ASP A 103 -5.85 -16.71 5.70
C ASP A 103 -4.97 -15.51 6.06
N ALA A 104 -4.74 -14.62 5.10
CA ALA A 104 -3.95 -13.41 5.29
C ALA A 104 -4.38 -12.31 4.33
N MET A 105 -3.99 -11.08 4.64
CA MET A 105 -4.27 -9.88 3.86
C MET A 105 -2.97 -9.24 3.37
N VAL A 106 -2.94 -8.87 2.09
CA VAL A 106 -1.85 -8.07 1.50
C VAL A 106 -2.44 -6.80 0.92
N LEU A 107 -2.48 -5.75 1.74
CA LEU A 107 -3.19 -4.51 1.42
C LEU A 107 -2.31 -3.27 1.62
N PRO A 108 -2.65 -2.15 0.95
CA PRO A 108 -2.09 -0.86 1.32
C PRO A 108 -2.61 -0.47 2.71
N MET A 109 -1.71 -0.05 3.59
CA MET A 109 -2.00 0.35 4.96
C MET A 109 -1.36 1.69 5.30
N SER A 110 -2.03 2.48 6.10
CA SER A 110 -1.49 3.60 6.87
C SER A 110 -1.12 3.13 8.29
N PHE A 111 -0.49 3.98 9.07
CA PHE A 111 -0.11 3.66 10.44
C PHE A 111 -0.65 4.72 11.42
N PRO A 112 -1.71 4.39 12.21
CA PRO A 112 -2.53 3.17 12.17
C PRO A 112 -3.49 3.14 10.96
N ASP A 113 -3.93 1.94 10.56
CA ASP A 113 -4.90 1.76 9.47
C ASP A 113 -6.31 1.57 10.03
N ALA A 114 -7.27 2.37 9.56
CA ALA A 114 -8.64 2.36 10.07
C ALA A 114 -9.37 1.03 9.81
N ARG A 115 -9.05 0.32 8.71
CA ARG A 115 -9.66 -0.99 8.40
C ARG A 115 -9.15 -2.06 9.35
N MET A 116 -7.85 -2.06 9.66
CA MET A 116 -7.30 -2.95 10.67
C MET A 116 -7.87 -2.65 12.04
N GLN A 117 -7.96 -1.38 12.45
CA GLN A 117 -8.57 -1.01 13.73
C GLN A 117 -10.02 -1.49 13.82
N ALA A 118 -10.82 -1.37 12.77
CA ALA A 118 -12.16 -1.91 12.73
C ALA A 118 -12.17 -3.46 12.83
N ALA A 119 -11.19 -4.11 12.22
CA ALA A 119 -11.07 -5.57 12.22
C ALA A 119 -10.60 -6.15 13.57
N LEU A 120 -9.92 -5.37 14.40
CA LEU A 120 -9.50 -5.79 15.76
C LEU A 120 -10.67 -6.16 16.70
N SER A 121 -11.90 -5.75 16.38
CA SER A 121 -13.09 -6.24 17.09
C SER A 121 -13.31 -7.75 16.95
N SER A 122 -12.69 -8.39 15.96
CA SER A 122 -12.80 -9.83 15.68
C SER A 122 -11.58 -10.63 16.17
N GLY A 123 -10.52 -9.97 16.61
CA GLY A 123 -9.31 -10.62 17.17
C GLY A 123 -8.06 -9.82 16.96
N ASP A 124 -7.01 -10.20 17.67
CA ASP A 124 -5.68 -9.60 17.54
C ASP A 124 -5.03 -9.95 16.20
N MET A 125 -4.15 -9.10 15.73
CA MET A 125 -3.53 -9.21 14.41
C MET A 125 -2.03 -9.04 14.46
N THR A 126 -1.34 -9.78 13.62
CA THR A 126 0.10 -9.61 13.37
C THR A 126 0.33 -8.97 12.00
N ILE A 127 1.15 -7.93 11.97
CA ILE A 127 1.70 -7.29 10.76
C ILE A 127 3.12 -7.81 10.54
N PHE A 128 3.43 -8.19 9.32
CA PHE A 128 4.75 -8.73 8.96
C PHE A 128 5.56 -7.71 8.17
N SER A 129 6.70 -7.32 8.70
CA SER A 129 7.70 -6.52 7.98
C SER A 129 8.23 -7.30 6.78
N MET A 130 8.54 -6.60 5.71
CA MET A 130 9.26 -7.22 4.60
C MET A 130 10.65 -7.65 5.08
N PRO A 131 11.10 -8.90 4.81
CA PRO A 131 12.42 -9.37 5.20
C PRO A 131 13.54 -8.49 4.67
N THR A 132 14.56 -8.27 5.47
CA THR A 132 15.70 -7.39 5.15
C THR A 132 16.41 -7.82 3.86
N GLU A 133 16.58 -9.11 3.66
CA GLU A 133 17.18 -9.66 2.43
C GLU A 133 16.36 -9.28 1.19
N ALA A 134 15.05 -9.48 1.22
CA ALA A 134 14.17 -9.12 0.12
C ALA A 134 14.12 -7.59 -0.11
N PHE A 135 14.13 -6.81 0.96
CA PHE A 135 14.12 -5.35 0.91
C PHE A 135 15.39 -4.76 0.28
N ASN A 136 16.55 -5.33 0.60
CA ASN A 136 17.83 -4.91 0.05
C ASN A 136 18.13 -5.58 -1.31
N GLY A 137 17.35 -6.59 -1.70
CA GLY A 137 17.57 -7.36 -2.92
C GLY A 137 17.32 -6.57 -4.19
N ASP A 138 18.03 -6.94 -5.26
CA ASP A 138 17.99 -6.28 -6.58
C ASP A 138 16.57 -6.16 -7.14
N THR A 139 15.71 -7.15 -6.90
CA THR A 139 14.33 -7.18 -7.40
C THR A 139 13.52 -6.05 -6.79
N PHE A 140 13.63 -5.84 -5.49
CA PHE A 140 12.97 -4.73 -4.81
C PHE A 140 13.58 -3.39 -5.19
N GLN A 141 14.90 -3.28 -5.26
CA GLN A 141 15.59 -2.06 -5.66
C GLN A 141 15.21 -1.63 -7.10
N LYS A 142 15.01 -2.57 -8.02
CA LYS A 142 14.45 -2.28 -9.36
C LYS A 142 12.99 -1.86 -9.30
N PHE A 143 12.19 -2.46 -8.42
CA PHE A 143 10.79 -2.10 -8.21
C PHE A 143 10.65 -0.65 -7.72
N THR A 144 11.47 -0.21 -6.79
CA THR A 144 11.42 1.16 -6.22
C THR A 144 11.81 2.26 -7.23
N LYS A 145 12.49 1.90 -8.32
CA LYS A 145 12.78 2.83 -9.42
C LYS A 145 11.56 3.12 -10.31
N ARG A 146 10.46 2.39 -10.15
CA ARG A 146 9.23 2.66 -10.92
C ARG A 146 8.57 3.92 -10.39
N PRO A 147 8.04 4.79 -11.27
CA PRO A 147 7.28 5.97 -10.83
C PRO A 147 6.16 5.62 -9.86
N GLY A 148 6.07 6.35 -8.76
CA GLY A 148 5.05 6.16 -7.73
C GLY A 148 5.34 5.01 -6.76
N THR A 149 6.56 4.50 -6.71
CA THR A 149 7.01 3.51 -5.72
C THR A 149 8.25 4.01 -4.97
N VAL A 150 8.33 3.69 -3.68
CA VAL A 150 9.48 4.03 -2.84
C VAL A 150 9.75 2.88 -1.86
N ALA A 151 10.98 2.76 -1.40
CA ALA A 151 11.31 1.96 -0.23
C ALA A 151 10.93 2.76 1.03
N VAL A 152 10.27 2.11 1.98
CA VAL A 152 9.92 2.71 3.26
C VAL A 152 10.51 1.87 4.38
N THR A 153 11.20 2.53 5.29
CA THR A 153 11.64 1.99 6.58
C THR A 153 11.15 2.91 7.66
N LEU A 154 10.54 2.36 8.69
CA LEU A 154 9.98 3.10 9.83
C LEU A 154 10.38 2.40 11.11
N PRO A 155 10.79 3.14 12.18
CA PRO A 155 10.85 2.58 13.51
C PRO A 155 9.49 2.00 13.92
N ILE A 156 9.46 0.81 14.48
CA ILE A 156 8.21 0.17 14.92
C ILE A 156 7.50 1.04 15.97
N SER A 157 8.27 1.73 16.82
CA SER A 157 7.76 2.68 17.81
C SER A 157 6.91 3.80 17.22
N ASP A 158 7.18 4.18 15.97
CA ASP A 158 6.54 5.31 15.31
C ASP A 158 5.25 4.90 14.57
N MET A 159 4.97 3.59 14.46
CA MET A 159 3.80 3.10 13.73
C MET A 159 2.47 3.36 14.44
N GLY A 160 2.49 3.73 15.72
CA GLY A 160 1.32 4.21 16.45
C GLY A 160 0.22 3.18 16.68
N TRP A 161 0.51 1.88 16.58
CA TRP A 161 -0.43 0.81 16.90
C TRP A 161 -0.65 0.69 18.41
N GLY A 162 -1.90 0.45 18.81
CA GLY A 162 -2.30 0.14 20.18
C GLY A 162 -2.34 -1.36 20.48
N ALA A 163 -3.02 -1.71 21.55
CA ALA A 163 -3.25 -3.10 21.92
C ALA A 163 -3.95 -3.89 20.78
N GLY A 164 -3.66 -5.17 20.70
CA GLY A 164 -4.22 -6.08 19.69
C GLY A 164 -3.46 -6.11 18.36
N VAL A 165 -2.36 -5.37 18.23
CA VAL A 165 -1.50 -5.44 17.04
C VAL A 165 -0.07 -5.81 17.44
N THR A 166 0.41 -6.92 16.89
CA THR A 166 1.82 -7.34 16.96
C THR A 166 2.51 -7.02 15.65
N ILE A 167 3.74 -6.51 15.71
CA ILE A 167 4.57 -6.30 14.52
C ILE A 167 5.72 -7.28 14.55
N LYS A 168 5.78 -8.17 13.55
CA LYS A 168 6.89 -9.09 13.36
C LYS A 168 7.90 -8.50 12.38
N SER A 169 9.10 -8.27 12.86
CA SER A 169 10.26 -7.83 12.09
C SER A 169 11.52 -8.53 12.59
N GLU A 170 12.59 -8.48 11.82
CA GLU A 170 13.91 -9.01 12.17
C GLU A 170 14.66 -8.11 13.15
N ASP A 171 14.23 -6.85 13.24
CA ASP A 171 14.77 -5.81 14.12
C ASP A 171 13.67 -4.82 14.54
N ASP A 172 14.03 -3.65 15.05
CA ASP A 172 13.12 -2.58 15.45
C ASP A 172 12.57 -1.73 14.28
N GLN A 173 12.85 -2.14 13.03
CA GLN A 173 12.44 -1.43 11.83
C GLN A 173 11.35 -2.20 11.06
N PHE A 174 10.29 -1.52 10.68
CA PHE A 174 9.30 -2.03 9.74
C PHE A 174 9.68 -1.61 8.32
N ARG A 175 9.69 -2.57 7.40
CA ARG A 175 10.05 -2.38 5.99
C ARG A 175 8.91 -2.75 5.08
N CYS A 176 8.65 -1.91 4.08
CA CYS A 176 7.58 -2.15 3.10
C CYS A 176 7.81 -1.39 1.78
N PRO A 177 7.19 -1.84 0.67
CA PRO A 177 7.06 -1.01 -0.51
C PRO A 177 6.01 0.09 -0.27
N GLY A 178 6.43 1.34 -0.40
CA GLY A 178 5.55 2.50 -0.32
C GLY A 178 4.98 2.92 -1.67
N THR A 179 3.81 3.54 -1.63
CA THR A 179 3.18 4.17 -2.80
C THR A 179 3.18 5.68 -2.62
N VAL A 180 3.63 6.38 -3.67
CA VAL A 180 3.55 7.84 -3.76
C VAL A 180 2.40 8.22 -4.66
N GLY A 181 1.59 9.15 -4.21
CA GLY A 181 0.57 9.83 -4.98
C GLY A 181 0.85 11.31 -5.11
N GLY A 182 -0.07 12.03 -5.68
CA GLY A 182 0.02 13.48 -5.80
C GLY A 182 -1.23 14.04 -6.44
N GLU A 183 -1.44 15.33 -6.24
CA GLU A 183 -2.52 16.04 -6.89
C GLU A 183 -2.13 16.40 -8.33
N ILE A 184 -2.96 15.94 -9.27
CA ILE A 184 -2.75 16.12 -10.71
C ILE A 184 -3.75 17.14 -11.20
N VAL A 185 -3.25 18.15 -11.90
CA VAL A 185 -4.06 19.23 -12.47
C VAL A 185 -3.80 19.37 -13.97
N ASN A 186 -4.70 20.05 -14.65
CA ASN A 186 -4.46 20.48 -16.02
C ASN A 186 -3.41 21.61 -16.03
N LYS A 187 -2.47 21.59 -16.96
CA LYS A 187 -1.45 22.65 -17.11
C LYS A 187 -2.03 24.02 -17.41
N SER A 188 -3.27 24.08 -17.88
CA SER A 188 -4.01 25.35 -18.09
C SER A 188 -4.57 25.95 -16.79
N MET A 189 -4.43 25.28 -15.64
CA MET A 189 -4.79 25.88 -14.36
C MET A 189 -3.99 27.17 -14.17
N ASP A 190 -4.68 28.24 -13.79
CA ASP A 190 -4.01 29.50 -13.53
C ASP A 190 -3.08 29.40 -12.31
N PHE A 191 -2.04 30.24 -12.33
CA PHE A 191 -0.98 30.20 -11.33
C PHE A 191 -1.50 30.49 -9.91
N ASP A 192 -2.43 31.43 -9.74
CA ASP A 192 -2.92 31.82 -8.42
C ASP A 192 -3.77 30.71 -7.80
N THR A 193 -4.59 30.04 -8.59
CA THR A 193 -5.32 28.83 -8.15
C THR A 193 -4.36 27.72 -7.76
N ALA A 194 -3.36 27.40 -8.58
CA ALA A 194 -2.36 26.38 -8.29
C ALA A 194 -1.57 26.69 -7.01
N LYS A 195 -1.15 27.95 -6.85
CA LYS A 195 -0.47 28.46 -5.66
C LYS A 195 -1.36 28.36 -4.43
N GLY A 196 -2.64 28.81 -4.54
CA GLY A 196 -3.59 28.74 -3.43
C GLY A 196 -3.87 27.32 -2.95
N LEU A 197 -4.07 26.37 -3.86
CA LEU A 197 -4.24 24.95 -3.53
C LEU A 197 -3.02 24.38 -2.84
N THR A 198 -1.82 24.68 -3.35
CA THR A 198 -0.57 24.19 -2.76
C THR A 198 -0.34 24.79 -1.37
N ALA A 199 -0.59 26.09 -1.19
CA ALA A 199 -0.49 26.75 0.11
C ALA A 199 -1.48 26.15 1.12
N ALA A 200 -2.75 25.99 0.73
CA ALA A 200 -3.76 25.38 1.60
C ALA A 200 -3.40 23.95 2.02
N PHE A 201 -2.78 23.16 1.12
CA PHE A 201 -2.27 21.84 1.47
C PHE A 201 -1.13 21.93 2.49
N LEU A 202 -0.15 22.81 2.27
CA LEU A 202 0.97 22.99 3.19
C LEU A 202 0.53 23.51 4.56
N ASP A 203 -0.37 24.47 4.59
CA ASP A 203 -0.95 25.02 5.82
C ASP A 203 -1.78 23.98 6.59
N GLY A 204 -2.39 23.04 5.86
CA GLY A 204 -3.16 21.93 6.42
C GLY A 204 -2.32 20.77 6.95
N LEU A 205 -1.01 20.70 6.65
CA LEU A 205 -0.16 19.56 7.02
C LEU A 205 -0.14 19.29 8.51
N ASP A 206 -0.07 20.32 9.35
CA ASP A 206 -0.09 20.16 10.81
C ASP A 206 -1.40 19.50 11.29
N SER A 207 -2.51 19.77 10.63
CA SER A 207 -3.79 19.12 10.94
C SER A 207 -3.79 17.67 10.53
N VAL A 208 -3.19 17.34 9.39
CA VAL A 208 -3.01 15.96 8.90
C VAL A 208 -2.09 15.19 9.86
N TYR A 209 -0.96 15.76 10.26
CA TYR A 209 -0.03 15.13 11.22
C TYR A 209 -0.63 14.96 12.62
N LYS A 210 -1.52 15.85 13.07
CA LYS A 210 -2.22 15.72 14.35
C LYS A 210 -3.14 14.50 14.41
N VAL A 211 -3.59 13.97 13.28
CA VAL A 211 -4.36 12.72 13.20
C VAL A 211 -3.46 11.49 13.33
N LYS A 212 -2.17 11.66 13.66
CA LYS A 212 -1.18 10.58 13.87
C LYS A 212 -1.06 9.62 12.69
N ALA A 213 -1.04 10.14 11.48
CA ALA A 213 -0.58 9.37 10.34
C ALA A 213 0.93 9.62 10.18
N PRO A 214 1.80 8.65 10.46
CA PRO A 214 3.23 8.78 10.21
C PRO A 214 3.50 8.65 8.71
N PHE A 215 3.39 9.75 7.98
CA PHE A 215 3.75 9.87 6.58
C PHE A 215 4.77 10.98 6.35
#